data_2c54c7468214ff044ced741ad969c691
#
_entry.id   2c54c7468214ff044ced741ad969c691
#
_cell.length_a   1.000
_cell.length_b   1.000
_cell.length_c   1.000
_cell.angle_alpha   90.00
_cell.angle_beta   90.00
_cell.angle_gamma   90.00
#
_symmetry.space_group_name_H-M   'P 1'
#
loop_
_entity.id
_entity.type
_entity.pdbx_description
1 polymer ?
#
loop_
_entity_poly.entity_id
_entity_poly.type
_entity_poly.pdbx_seq_one_letter_code
_entity_poly.pdbx_strand_id
1 'polypeptide(L)'
;MQTKKGRPNSRRRPAPQQWMDWRWQFRNRIRTADELTGPLGLRRGERRALGEVTRACRAAATPYYFSLIRAGDPLDPIRLQCFPDRREIASPVGLDDPLEEQAHSPVPGLIHRFRDRCLVLATNRCAVYCRHCNRRRLWREPERMLGSRGLEAVAGYIERRPALREVILSGGDPLTLSDGRLERILARLHAIGHVEVMRIGSRMPVVLPMRITERLCGLLRRYRPLWLLTQFNHPREITAEAAGACERLLEAGIPVLNQSVLLKGVNDDYRTMRELLYGLERIGVKPYYLFQCEEVRGTAHFRVDVHDGMRLMEKLWKTTSGICLPRYVADRPGTKGKVPLQPFSLL
;
A
#
# COMPACT_ATOMS: atom_id res chain seq x y z
N MET A 1 4.76 -24.75 -34.64
CA MET A 1 3.61 -25.15 -33.80
C MET A 1 3.89 -24.72 -32.36
N GLN A 2 3.39 -23.58 -31.94
CA GLN A 2 3.52 -23.11 -30.55
C GLN A 2 2.30 -23.62 -29.79
N THR A 3 2.52 -24.49 -28.81
CA THR A 3 1.49 -25.01 -27.91
C THR A 3 0.95 -23.86 -27.04
N LYS A 4 -0.31 -23.50 -27.28
CA LYS A 4 -1.09 -22.62 -26.36
C LYS A 4 -1.18 -23.31 -25.01
N LYS A 5 -0.41 -22.84 -24.01
CA LYS A 5 -0.60 -23.20 -22.59
C LYS A 5 -1.99 -22.78 -22.18
N GLY A 6 -2.86 -23.75 -21.89
CA GLY A 6 -4.23 -23.54 -21.48
C GLY A 6 -4.33 -22.64 -20.26
N ARG A 7 -5.23 -21.63 -20.33
CA ARG A 7 -5.64 -20.82 -19.20
C ARG A 7 -6.26 -21.71 -18.13
N PRO A 8 -5.93 -21.54 -16.84
CA PRO A 8 -6.57 -22.32 -15.79
C PRO A 8 -8.07 -22.00 -15.76
N ASN A 9 -8.86 -23.06 -15.76
CA ASN A 9 -10.32 -23.03 -15.76
C ASN A 9 -10.82 -22.36 -14.46
N SER A 10 -11.39 -21.15 -14.55
CA SER A 10 -11.74 -20.25 -13.45
C SER A 10 -12.94 -20.70 -12.57
N ARG A 11 -13.39 -21.95 -12.70
CA ARG A 11 -14.60 -22.48 -12.04
C ARG A 11 -14.36 -23.42 -10.85
N ARG A 12 -13.14 -23.83 -10.56
CA ARG A 12 -12.85 -24.67 -9.39
C ARG A 12 -12.27 -23.82 -8.26
N ARG A 13 -12.86 -23.90 -7.06
CA ARG A 13 -12.23 -23.35 -5.85
C ARG A 13 -10.84 -23.96 -5.71
N PRO A 14 -9.80 -23.17 -5.46
CA PRO A 14 -8.46 -23.70 -5.25
C PRO A 14 -8.47 -24.62 -4.02
N ALA A 15 -7.59 -25.64 -4.02
CA ALA A 15 -7.39 -26.45 -2.82
C ALA A 15 -6.96 -25.55 -1.64
N PRO A 16 -7.33 -25.87 -0.39
CA PRO A 16 -6.98 -25.06 0.79
C PRO A 16 -5.49 -24.73 0.87
N GLN A 17 -4.62 -25.66 0.57
CA GLN A 17 -3.16 -25.47 0.52
C GLN A 17 -2.72 -24.44 -0.54
N GLN A 18 -3.34 -24.45 -1.71
CA GLN A 18 -3.08 -23.46 -2.76
C GLN A 18 -3.55 -22.07 -2.34
N TRP A 19 -4.68 -21.98 -1.65
CA TRP A 19 -5.20 -20.72 -1.16
C TRP A 19 -4.24 -20.07 -0.17
N MET A 20 -3.59 -20.85 0.67
CA MET A 20 -2.61 -20.38 1.66
C MET A 20 -1.20 -20.15 1.07
N ASP A 21 -0.93 -20.55 -0.17
CA ASP A 21 0.35 -20.25 -0.85
C ASP A 21 0.32 -18.83 -1.43
N TRP A 22 1.09 -17.92 -0.83
CA TRP A 22 1.20 -16.55 -1.29
C TRP A 22 1.72 -16.43 -2.74
N ARG A 23 2.55 -17.38 -3.20
CA ARG A 23 3.07 -17.41 -4.58
C ARG A 23 1.96 -17.75 -5.55
N TRP A 24 1.08 -18.67 -5.16
CA TRP A 24 -0.11 -18.99 -5.94
C TRP A 24 -1.02 -17.77 -6.02
N GLN A 25 -1.35 -17.13 -4.91
CA GLN A 25 -2.16 -15.91 -4.84
C GLN A 25 -1.58 -14.81 -5.75
N PHE A 26 -0.27 -14.59 -5.68
CA PHE A 26 0.40 -13.57 -6.46
C PHE A 26 0.43 -13.89 -7.97
N ARG A 27 0.61 -15.14 -8.36
CA ARG A 27 0.57 -15.58 -9.78
C ARG A 27 -0.84 -15.50 -10.36
N ASN A 28 -1.85 -15.79 -9.56
CA ASN A 28 -3.26 -15.80 -9.95
C ASN A 28 -3.97 -14.47 -9.65
N ARG A 29 -3.23 -13.37 -9.55
CA ARG A 29 -3.85 -12.04 -9.44
C ARG A 29 -4.85 -11.81 -10.58
N ILE A 30 -6.01 -11.33 -10.25
CA ILE A 30 -7.08 -10.92 -11.16
C ILE A 30 -6.64 -9.61 -11.81
N ARG A 31 -6.48 -9.56 -13.13
CA ARG A 31 -5.85 -8.44 -13.86
C ARG A 31 -6.68 -7.87 -15.01
N THR A 32 -7.55 -8.68 -15.59
CA THR A 32 -8.33 -8.32 -16.77
C THR A 32 -9.76 -7.97 -16.41
N ALA A 33 -10.41 -7.18 -17.28
CA ALA A 33 -11.82 -6.86 -17.13
C ALA A 33 -12.68 -8.12 -17.03
N ASP A 34 -12.40 -9.15 -17.84
CA ASP A 34 -13.16 -10.41 -17.86
C ASP A 34 -13.01 -11.19 -16.55
N GLU A 35 -11.80 -11.25 -15.99
CA GLU A 35 -11.52 -11.88 -14.70
C GLU A 35 -12.20 -11.14 -13.54
N LEU A 36 -12.25 -9.80 -13.61
CA LEU A 36 -12.88 -8.94 -12.62
C LEU A 36 -14.40 -9.04 -12.66
N THR A 37 -15.00 -9.27 -13.84
CA THR A 37 -16.46 -9.21 -14.04
C THR A 37 -17.18 -10.51 -13.70
N GLY A 38 -16.54 -11.66 -13.93
CA GLY A 38 -17.17 -12.97 -13.75
C GLY A 38 -17.73 -13.20 -12.35
N PRO A 39 -16.92 -13.03 -11.28
CA PRO A 39 -17.37 -13.23 -9.91
C PRO A 39 -18.38 -12.18 -9.40
N LEU A 40 -18.41 -10.99 -9.99
CA LEU A 40 -19.25 -9.87 -9.54
C LEU A 40 -20.58 -9.74 -10.29
N GLY A 41 -20.83 -10.58 -11.30
CA GLY A 41 -22.08 -10.57 -12.06
C GLY A 41 -22.34 -9.27 -12.83
N LEU A 42 -21.31 -8.56 -13.28
CA LEU A 42 -21.44 -7.25 -13.92
C LEU A 42 -22.19 -7.30 -15.25
N ARG A 43 -22.99 -6.28 -15.53
CA ARG A 43 -23.73 -6.10 -16.78
C ARG A 43 -22.79 -5.80 -17.95
N ARG A 44 -23.24 -6.05 -19.18
CA ARG A 44 -22.43 -5.87 -20.41
C ARG A 44 -21.83 -4.45 -20.54
N GLY A 45 -22.62 -3.41 -20.19
CA GLY A 45 -22.15 -2.01 -20.22
C GLY A 45 -21.02 -1.73 -19.22
N GLU A 46 -21.12 -2.29 -18.00
CA GLU A 46 -20.09 -2.16 -16.97
C GLU A 46 -18.78 -2.87 -17.39
N ARG A 47 -18.88 -4.04 -18.04
CA ARG A 47 -17.71 -4.75 -18.59
C ARG A 47 -16.96 -3.92 -19.63
N ARG A 48 -17.69 -3.26 -20.55
CA ARG A 48 -17.08 -2.39 -21.57
C ARG A 48 -16.34 -1.21 -20.91
N ALA A 49 -17.01 -0.53 -19.98
CA ALA A 49 -16.44 0.59 -19.24
C ALA A 49 -15.16 0.17 -18.48
N LEU A 50 -15.20 -0.99 -17.81
CA LEU A 50 -14.06 -1.55 -17.12
C LEU A 50 -12.91 -1.86 -18.07
N GLY A 51 -13.19 -2.37 -19.28
CA GLY A 51 -12.20 -2.61 -20.32
C GLY A 51 -11.47 -1.33 -20.75
N GLU A 52 -12.15 -0.19 -20.80
CA GLU A 52 -11.55 1.11 -21.10
C GLU A 52 -10.58 1.54 -20.00
N VAL A 53 -10.99 1.45 -18.74
CA VAL A 53 -10.15 1.81 -17.59
C VAL A 53 -8.93 0.90 -17.45
N THR A 54 -9.09 -0.42 -17.63
CA THR A 54 -7.98 -1.39 -17.49
C THR A 54 -6.95 -1.27 -18.60
N ARG A 55 -7.30 -0.74 -19.76
CA ARG A 55 -6.33 -0.37 -20.82
C ARG A 55 -5.52 0.87 -20.46
N ALA A 56 -6.17 1.85 -19.83
CA ALA A 56 -5.51 3.10 -19.44
C ALA A 56 -4.72 2.97 -18.13
N CYS A 57 -5.23 2.19 -17.20
CA CYS A 57 -4.71 2.08 -15.84
C CYS A 57 -4.56 0.61 -15.45
N ARG A 58 -3.33 0.17 -15.14
CA ARG A 58 -3.06 -1.19 -14.69
C ARG A 58 -3.94 -1.56 -13.48
N ALA A 59 -4.49 -2.76 -13.49
CA ALA A 59 -5.26 -3.33 -12.40
C ALA A 59 -4.70 -4.69 -12.00
N ALA A 60 -4.71 -5.00 -10.73
CA ALA A 60 -4.55 -6.33 -10.20
C ALA A 60 -5.09 -6.40 -8.77
N ALA A 61 -5.68 -7.54 -8.42
CA ALA A 61 -6.02 -7.88 -7.04
C ALA A 61 -5.70 -9.37 -6.80
N THR A 62 -5.25 -9.72 -5.59
CA THR A 62 -5.09 -11.13 -5.21
C THR A 62 -6.46 -11.79 -5.11
N PRO A 63 -6.60 -13.09 -5.38
CA PRO A 63 -7.85 -13.82 -5.14
C PRO A 63 -8.36 -13.63 -3.72
N TYR A 64 -7.45 -13.63 -2.73
CA TYR A 64 -7.78 -13.36 -1.33
C TYR A 64 -8.43 -11.99 -1.14
N TYR A 65 -7.77 -10.90 -1.54
CA TYR A 65 -8.30 -9.55 -1.31
C TYR A 65 -9.60 -9.31 -2.11
N PHE A 66 -9.67 -9.88 -3.31
CA PHE A 66 -10.87 -9.84 -4.14
C PHE A 66 -12.07 -10.57 -3.50
N SER A 67 -11.82 -11.67 -2.75
CA SER A 67 -12.87 -12.42 -2.06
C SER A 67 -13.54 -11.64 -0.92
N LEU A 68 -12.92 -10.55 -0.45
CA LEU A 68 -13.50 -9.67 0.56
C LEU A 68 -14.58 -8.72 0.00
N ILE A 69 -14.69 -8.60 -1.32
CA ILE A 69 -15.69 -7.76 -1.99
C ILE A 69 -17.08 -8.39 -1.83
N ARG A 70 -18.05 -7.60 -1.40
CA ARG A 70 -19.48 -8.01 -1.41
C ARG A 70 -20.01 -7.96 -2.83
N ALA A 71 -20.45 -9.09 -3.36
CA ALA A 71 -21.07 -9.16 -4.67
C ALA A 71 -22.36 -8.31 -4.68
N GLY A 72 -22.61 -7.62 -5.80
CA GLY A 72 -23.80 -6.80 -5.98
C GLY A 72 -23.75 -5.39 -5.37
N ASP A 73 -22.72 -5.07 -4.56
CA ASP A 73 -22.55 -3.74 -3.98
C ASP A 73 -21.50 -2.92 -4.77
N PRO A 74 -21.91 -1.93 -5.59
CA PRO A 74 -21.00 -1.08 -6.34
C PRO A 74 -20.21 -0.11 -5.45
N LEU A 75 -20.68 0.15 -4.24
CA LEU A 75 -20.07 1.04 -3.25
C LEU A 75 -19.30 0.29 -2.17
N ASP A 76 -19.13 -1.03 -2.34
CA ASP A 76 -18.32 -1.84 -1.39
C ASP A 76 -16.93 -1.22 -1.18
N PRO A 77 -16.52 -0.91 0.05
CA PRO A 77 -15.28 -0.19 0.34
C PRO A 77 -14.02 -0.97 -0.06
N ILE A 78 -14.06 -2.30 -0.12
CA ILE A 78 -12.95 -3.11 -0.61
C ILE A 78 -12.88 -3.01 -2.14
N ARG A 79 -14.05 -3.10 -2.81
CA ARG A 79 -14.17 -2.92 -4.26
C ARG A 79 -13.62 -1.56 -4.68
N LEU A 80 -14.05 -0.48 -4.04
CA LEU A 80 -13.58 0.88 -4.36
C LEU A 80 -12.06 1.00 -4.32
N GLN A 81 -11.39 0.32 -3.41
CA GLN A 81 -9.95 0.41 -3.25
C GLN A 81 -9.14 -0.37 -4.30
N CYS A 82 -9.67 -1.42 -4.91
CA CYS A 82 -8.91 -2.30 -5.82
C CYS A 82 -9.53 -2.47 -7.21
N PHE A 83 -10.78 -2.10 -7.38
CA PHE A 83 -11.51 -2.28 -8.62
C PHE A 83 -11.47 -1.01 -9.47
N PRO A 84 -11.07 -1.07 -10.76
CA PRO A 84 -11.01 0.11 -11.63
C PRO A 84 -12.37 0.76 -11.82
N ASP A 85 -12.39 2.09 -11.82
CA ASP A 85 -13.59 2.92 -11.95
C ASP A 85 -13.45 3.91 -13.10
N ARG A 86 -14.54 4.18 -13.84
CA ARG A 86 -14.56 5.16 -14.94
C ARG A 86 -14.12 6.57 -14.49
N ARG A 87 -14.42 6.94 -13.26
CA ARG A 87 -14.01 8.21 -12.67
C ARG A 87 -12.50 8.44 -12.70
N GLU A 88 -11.69 7.36 -12.79
CA GLU A 88 -10.22 7.44 -12.88
C GLU A 88 -9.72 8.06 -14.20
N ILE A 89 -10.50 7.91 -15.28
CA ILE A 89 -10.16 8.42 -16.61
C ILE A 89 -11.05 9.60 -17.04
N ALA A 90 -12.14 9.85 -16.33
CA ALA A 90 -13.10 10.89 -16.66
C ALA A 90 -12.63 12.30 -16.26
N SER A 91 -11.76 12.41 -15.24
CA SER A 91 -11.29 13.69 -14.72
C SER A 91 -9.81 13.92 -15.06
N PRO A 92 -9.46 15.04 -15.70
CA PRO A 92 -8.06 15.43 -15.94
C PRO A 92 -7.38 15.99 -14.67
N VAL A 93 -8.15 16.22 -13.59
CA VAL A 93 -7.68 16.87 -12.36
C VAL A 93 -6.66 16.03 -11.63
N GLY A 94 -5.59 16.66 -11.17
CA GLY A 94 -4.51 16.05 -10.40
C GLY A 94 -3.20 15.95 -11.19
N LEU A 95 -2.13 15.67 -10.45
CA LEU A 95 -0.76 15.58 -10.96
C LEU A 95 -0.36 14.11 -11.13
N ASP A 96 0.51 13.82 -12.06
CA ASP A 96 1.09 12.47 -12.21
C ASP A 96 2.12 12.18 -11.09
N ASP A 97 2.82 13.19 -10.62
CA ASP A 97 3.79 13.13 -9.52
C ASP A 97 3.55 14.25 -8.49
N PRO A 98 2.51 14.14 -7.65
CA PRO A 98 2.11 15.20 -6.72
C PRO A 98 3.12 15.45 -5.61
N LEU A 99 4.11 14.58 -5.44
CA LEU A 99 5.15 14.70 -4.43
C LEU A 99 6.52 15.08 -5.01
N GLU A 100 6.58 15.36 -6.31
CA GLU A 100 7.82 15.73 -7.02
C GLU A 100 8.95 14.70 -6.79
N GLU A 101 8.59 13.41 -6.67
CA GLU A 101 9.56 12.35 -6.38
C GLU A 101 10.60 12.20 -7.49
N GLN A 102 10.25 12.50 -8.74
CA GLN A 102 11.18 12.46 -9.87
C GLN A 102 12.25 13.53 -9.76
N ALA A 103 11.88 14.76 -9.38
CA ALA A 103 12.84 15.86 -9.15
C ALA A 103 13.78 15.57 -7.95
N HIS A 104 13.35 14.73 -7.02
CA HIS A 104 14.12 14.33 -5.85
C HIS A 104 14.76 12.94 -5.99
N SER A 105 14.96 12.45 -7.22
CA SER A 105 15.57 11.14 -7.50
C SER A 105 17.01 11.30 -8.01
N PRO A 106 18.00 11.44 -7.13
CA PRO A 106 19.40 11.70 -7.50
C PRO A 106 20.09 10.52 -8.17
N VAL A 107 19.60 9.31 -7.93
CA VAL A 107 20.00 8.08 -8.62
C VAL A 107 18.76 7.21 -8.87
N PRO A 108 18.70 6.44 -9.97
CA PRO A 108 17.55 5.59 -10.27
C PRO A 108 17.21 4.66 -9.11
N GLY A 109 15.96 4.69 -8.66
CA GLY A 109 15.49 3.86 -7.55
C GLY A 109 15.64 4.46 -6.16
N LEU A 110 16.12 5.71 -6.04
CA LEU A 110 16.20 6.43 -4.78
C LEU A 110 15.39 7.74 -4.86
N ILE A 111 14.68 8.07 -3.79
CA ILE A 111 14.00 9.36 -3.61
C ILE A 111 14.53 9.97 -2.30
N HIS A 112 15.08 11.19 -2.38
CA HIS A 112 15.66 11.91 -1.25
C HIS A 112 15.02 13.29 -1.10
N ARG A 113 13.87 13.34 -0.39
CA ARG A 113 13.10 14.58 -0.14
C ARG A 113 13.34 15.17 1.25
N PHE A 114 13.92 14.40 2.18
CA PHE A 114 14.05 14.80 3.58
C PHE A 114 15.50 14.70 4.03
N ARG A 115 15.92 15.60 4.89
CA ARG A 115 17.32 15.73 5.32
C ARG A 115 17.91 14.44 5.92
N ASP A 116 17.10 13.71 6.72
CA ASP A 116 17.55 12.60 7.58
C ASP A 116 17.15 11.22 7.07
N ARG A 117 16.40 11.15 5.96
CA ARG A 117 15.88 9.89 5.42
C ARG A 117 15.69 9.89 3.93
N CYS A 118 15.79 8.71 3.34
CA CYS A 118 15.51 8.48 1.93
C CYS A 118 14.60 7.27 1.73
N LEU A 119 14.03 7.17 0.52
CA LEU A 119 13.16 6.07 0.13
C LEU A 119 13.76 5.33 -1.05
N VAL A 120 13.86 4.01 -0.95
CA VAL A 120 14.38 3.12 -1.97
C VAL A 120 13.22 2.42 -2.67
N LEU A 121 13.10 2.60 -3.98
CA LEU A 121 12.13 1.94 -4.84
C LEU A 121 12.64 0.54 -5.21
N ALA A 122 12.33 -0.46 -4.39
CA ALA A 122 12.79 -1.83 -4.57
C ALA A 122 12.15 -2.53 -5.79
N THR A 123 10.95 -2.11 -6.17
CA THR A 123 10.17 -2.63 -7.30
C THR A 123 9.01 -1.70 -7.63
N ASN A 124 8.42 -1.83 -8.83
CA ASN A 124 7.13 -1.21 -9.16
C ASN A 124 5.98 -2.24 -9.20
N ARG A 125 6.20 -3.47 -8.69
CA ARG A 125 5.21 -4.54 -8.64
C ARG A 125 4.39 -4.44 -7.37
N CYS A 126 3.07 -4.70 -7.46
CA CYS A 126 2.17 -4.79 -6.31
C CYS A 126 1.32 -6.06 -6.37
N ALA A 127 0.89 -6.54 -5.20
CA ALA A 127 -0.11 -7.59 -5.11
C ALA A 127 -1.50 -7.08 -5.51
N VAL A 128 -1.82 -5.85 -5.09
CA VAL A 128 -3.02 -5.10 -5.47
C VAL A 128 -2.59 -3.71 -5.96
N TYR A 129 -3.11 -3.25 -7.07
CA TYR A 129 -2.94 -1.85 -7.52
C TYR A 129 -4.04 -1.00 -6.89
N CYS A 130 -3.73 -0.40 -5.73
CA CYS A 130 -4.66 0.44 -4.97
C CYS A 130 -5.12 1.64 -5.77
N ARG A 131 -6.44 1.80 -5.99
CA ARG A 131 -6.97 2.85 -6.89
C ARG A 131 -6.69 4.28 -6.41
N HIS A 132 -6.37 4.46 -5.14
CA HIS A 132 -5.95 5.72 -4.51
C HIS A 132 -4.42 5.90 -4.41
N CYS A 133 -3.62 5.09 -5.12
CA CYS A 133 -2.15 5.11 -5.00
C CYS A 133 -1.54 6.42 -5.50
N ASN A 134 -0.67 7.03 -4.70
CA ASN A 134 0.04 8.26 -5.07
C ASN A 134 1.18 8.04 -6.09
N ARG A 135 1.62 6.80 -6.28
CA ARG A 135 2.65 6.42 -7.25
C ARG A 135 2.07 5.74 -8.48
N ARG A 136 0.84 6.07 -8.89
CA ARG A 136 0.18 5.50 -10.08
C ARG A 136 1.02 5.64 -11.34
N ARG A 137 1.86 6.67 -11.45
CA ARG A 137 2.78 6.85 -12.58
C ARG A 137 3.66 5.63 -12.85
N LEU A 138 4.06 4.89 -11.78
CA LEU A 138 4.87 3.68 -11.90
C LEU A 138 4.14 2.51 -12.58
N TRP A 139 2.82 2.57 -12.71
CA TRP A 139 2.03 1.53 -13.37
C TRP A 139 2.13 1.59 -14.90
N ARG A 140 2.57 2.71 -15.45
CA ARG A 140 2.78 2.88 -16.90
C ARG A 140 4.02 2.14 -17.39
N GLU A 141 4.96 1.85 -16.49
CA GLU A 141 6.20 1.16 -16.80
C GLU A 141 6.03 -0.36 -16.68
N PRO A 142 6.79 -1.17 -17.47
CA PRO A 142 6.88 -2.61 -17.26
C PRO A 142 7.24 -2.96 -15.81
N GLU A 143 6.75 -4.10 -15.30
CA GLU A 143 7.11 -4.56 -13.95
C GLU A 143 8.62 -4.79 -13.86
N ARG A 144 9.28 -4.11 -12.93
CA ARG A 144 10.73 -4.20 -12.71
C ARG A 144 11.06 -4.27 -11.23
N MET A 145 12.29 -4.69 -10.95
CA MET A 145 12.87 -4.79 -9.62
C MET A 145 14.24 -4.10 -9.63
N LEU A 146 14.64 -3.54 -8.48
CA LEU A 146 15.97 -2.98 -8.30
C LEU A 146 17.01 -4.09 -8.52
N GLY A 147 17.86 -3.91 -9.53
CA GLY A 147 18.97 -4.82 -9.84
C GLY A 147 20.22 -4.53 -9.00
N SER A 148 21.23 -5.39 -9.06
CA SER A 148 22.46 -5.27 -8.26
C SER A 148 23.17 -3.94 -8.53
N ARG A 149 23.33 -3.53 -9.81
CA ARG A 149 23.95 -2.23 -10.15
C ARG A 149 23.16 -1.05 -9.56
N GLY A 150 21.84 -1.09 -9.63
CA GLY A 150 20.99 -0.05 -9.02
C GLY A 150 21.09 -0.01 -7.51
N LEU A 151 21.18 -1.18 -6.87
CA LEU A 151 21.36 -1.27 -5.42
C LEU A 151 22.70 -0.65 -4.99
N GLU A 152 23.79 -0.93 -5.71
CA GLU A 152 25.10 -0.33 -5.40
C GLU A 152 25.11 1.18 -5.62
N ALA A 153 24.46 1.68 -6.67
CA ALA A 153 24.32 3.12 -6.89
C ALA A 153 23.54 3.81 -5.75
N VAL A 154 22.45 3.18 -5.29
CA VAL A 154 21.65 3.64 -4.13
C VAL A 154 22.50 3.62 -2.85
N ALA A 155 23.16 2.51 -2.55
CA ALA A 155 23.98 2.36 -1.36
C ALA A 155 25.14 3.37 -1.35
N GLY A 156 25.89 3.49 -2.43
CA GLY A 156 26.96 4.46 -2.54
C GLY A 156 26.49 5.93 -2.45
N TYR A 157 25.25 6.24 -2.87
CA TYR A 157 24.67 7.55 -2.62
C TYR A 157 24.43 7.80 -1.14
N ILE A 158 23.89 6.81 -0.42
CA ILE A 158 23.61 6.89 1.02
C ILE A 158 24.92 6.99 1.81
N GLU A 159 25.91 6.15 1.50
CA GLU A 159 27.24 6.13 2.17
C GLU A 159 27.92 7.51 2.18
N ARG A 160 27.80 8.26 1.10
CA ARG A 160 28.36 9.62 0.99
C ARG A 160 27.56 10.69 1.73
N ARG A 161 26.51 10.31 2.48
CA ARG A 161 25.59 11.26 3.16
C ARG A 161 25.27 10.83 4.60
N PRO A 162 26.17 11.06 5.55
CA PRO A 162 25.98 10.63 6.95
C PRO A 162 24.73 11.18 7.64
N ALA A 163 24.13 12.25 7.10
CA ALA A 163 22.85 12.77 7.60
C ALA A 163 21.65 11.83 7.33
N LEU A 164 21.79 10.86 6.41
CA LEU A 164 20.76 9.88 6.09
C LEU A 164 20.79 8.71 7.08
N ARG A 165 20.20 8.91 8.26
CA ARG A 165 20.13 7.90 9.32
C ARG A 165 19.01 6.87 9.14
N GLU A 166 18.07 7.12 8.21
CA GLU A 166 16.90 6.27 8.02
C GLU A 166 16.66 5.94 6.53
N VAL A 167 16.41 4.66 6.25
CA VAL A 167 16.10 4.18 4.91
C VAL A 167 14.72 3.51 4.89
N ILE A 168 13.87 3.95 3.95
CA ILE A 168 12.53 3.41 3.75
C ILE A 168 12.52 2.57 2.48
N LEU A 169 12.34 1.27 2.60
CA LEU A 169 12.16 0.37 1.47
C LEU A 169 10.70 0.39 1.03
N SER A 170 10.44 0.76 -0.23
CA SER A 170 9.09 0.97 -0.78
C SER A 170 9.08 0.75 -2.30
N GLY A 171 8.23 1.47 -3.02
CA GLY A 171 8.10 1.44 -4.48
C GLY A 171 6.69 1.09 -4.91
N GLY A 172 6.51 -0.07 -5.56
CA GLY A 172 5.28 -0.82 -5.56
C GLY A 172 5.13 -1.43 -4.16
N ASP A 173 5.31 -2.73 -4.04
CA ASP A 173 5.35 -3.35 -2.71
C ASP A 173 6.60 -4.23 -2.58
N PRO A 174 7.55 -3.90 -1.70
CA PRO A 174 8.82 -4.61 -1.55
C PRO A 174 8.65 -6.08 -1.19
N LEU A 175 7.58 -6.44 -0.48
CA LEU A 175 7.33 -7.82 -0.09
C LEU A 175 6.83 -8.70 -1.25
N THR A 176 6.67 -8.13 -2.47
CA THR A 176 6.52 -8.94 -3.71
C THR A 176 7.83 -9.60 -4.15
N LEU A 177 8.96 -9.15 -3.61
CA LEU A 177 10.27 -9.76 -3.85
C LEU A 177 10.37 -11.12 -3.17
N SER A 178 11.21 -12.00 -3.69
CA SER A 178 11.60 -13.22 -2.98
C SER A 178 12.43 -12.88 -1.74
N ASP A 179 12.41 -13.77 -0.73
CA ASP A 179 13.17 -13.57 0.51
C ASP A 179 14.64 -13.29 0.23
N GLY A 180 15.29 -14.05 -0.67
CA GLY A 180 16.70 -13.84 -0.98
C GLY A 180 17.01 -12.53 -1.71
N ARG A 181 16.05 -11.95 -2.46
CA ARG A 181 16.23 -10.61 -3.05
C ARG A 181 16.05 -9.52 -2.00
N LEU A 182 15.03 -9.69 -1.16
CA LEU A 182 14.77 -8.77 -0.05
C LEU A 182 15.96 -8.73 0.90
N GLU A 183 16.48 -9.90 1.25
CA GLU A 183 17.64 -10.06 2.11
C GLU A 183 18.88 -9.33 1.57
N ARG A 184 19.20 -9.50 0.27
CA ARG A 184 20.35 -8.78 -0.33
C ARG A 184 20.21 -7.27 -0.23
N ILE A 185 19.00 -6.73 -0.43
CA ILE A 185 18.77 -5.29 -0.28
C ILE A 185 18.94 -4.86 1.17
N LEU A 186 18.31 -5.58 2.11
CA LEU A 186 18.37 -5.27 3.53
C LEU A 186 19.82 -5.38 4.06
N ALA A 187 20.55 -6.45 3.72
CA ALA A 187 21.94 -6.64 4.13
C ALA A 187 22.83 -5.51 3.63
N ARG A 188 22.69 -5.12 2.34
CA ARG A 188 23.51 -4.05 1.76
C ARG A 188 23.26 -2.69 2.39
N LEU A 189 21.99 -2.37 2.70
CA LEU A 189 21.62 -1.10 3.32
C LEU A 189 21.96 -1.07 4.82
N HIS A 190 21.78 -2.20 5.50
CA HIS A 190 22.09 -2.34 6.94
C HIS A 190 23.60 -2.25 7.22
N ALA A 191 24.45 -2.64 6.26
CA ALA A 191 25.89 -2.54 6.37
C ALA A 191 26.43 -1.10 6.34
N ILE A 192 25.58 -0.09 6.04
CA ILE A 192 25.98 1.31 6.05
C ILE A 192 25.94 1.84 7.49
N GLY A 193 27.10 2.10 8.09
CA GLY A 193 27.25 2.32 9.54
C GLY A 193 26.42 3.46 10.16
N HIS A 194 26.02 4.48 9.38
CA HIS A 194 25.19 5.59 9.86
C HIS A 194 23.70 5.39 9.62
N VAL A 195 23.29 4.28 8.97
CA VAL A 195 21.88 3.92 8.83
C VAL A 195 21.41 3.22 10.11
N GLU A 196 20.73 3.98 10.95
CA GLU A 196 20.28 3.53 12.28
C GLU A 196 18.95 2.77 12.22
N VAL A 197 18.06 3.16 11.29
CA VAL A 197 16.68 2.65 11.21
C VAL A 197 16.31 2.29 9.78
N MET A 198 15.73 1.12 9.59
CA MET A 198 15.10 0.74 8.35
C MET A 198 13.58 0.64 8.51
N ARG A 199 12.85 1.04 7.46
CA ARG A 199 11.41 0.83 7.38
C ARG A 199 11.04 0.12 6.08
N ILE A 200 10.01 -0.71 6.15
CA ILE A 200 9.39 -1.33 4.96
C ILE A 200 7.95 -0.82 4.86
N GLY A 201 7.66 -0.13 3.76
CA GLY A 201 6.28 0.23 3.40
C GLY A 201 5.64 -0.89 2.58
N SER A 202 4.67 -1.62 3.16
CA SER A 202 4.04 -2.75 2.49
C SER A 202 2.58 -2.92 2.90
N ARG A 203 1.71 -3.13 1.92
CA ARG A 203 0.31 -3.49 2.16
C ARG A 203 0.07 -5.01 2.20
N MET A 204 1.13 -5.82 2.14
CA MET A 204 1.01 -7.30 2.14
C MET A 204 0.25 -7.86 3.34
N PRO A 205 0.41 -7.37 4.59
CA PRO A 205 -0.40 -7.86 5.71
C PRO A 205 -1.90 -7.75 5.46
N VAL A 206 -2.33 -6.78 4.62
CA VAL A 206 -3.73 -6.51 4.29
C VAL A 206 -4.20 -7.29 3.05
N VAL A 207 -3.42 -7.20 1.96
CA VAL A 207 -3.87 -7.66 0.62
C VAL A 207 -3.36 -9.05 0.25
N LEU A 208 -2.40 -9.57 1.00
CA LEU A 208 -1.82 -10.91 0.82
C LEU A 208 -1.16 -11.38 2.14
N PRO A 209 -1.92 -11.57 3.22
CA PRO A 209 -1.39 -11.91 4.56
C PRO A 209 -0.57 -13.20 4.57
N MET A 210 -0.83 -14.14 3.66
CA MET A 210 -0.07 -15.39 3.49
C MET A 210 1.41 -15.15 3.13
N ARG A 211 1.77 -13.94 2.67
CA ARG A 211 3.17 -13.55 2.41
C ARG A 211 3.97 -13.35 3.69
N ILE A 212 3.32 -13.06 4.79
CA ILE A 212 3.96 -12.86 6.09
C ILE A 212 4.17 -14.24 6.74
N THR A 213 5.16 -14.95 6.23
CA THR A 213 5.54 -16.29 6.72
C THR A 213 6.52 -16.19 7.87
N GLU A 214 6.64 -17.21 8.69
CA GLU A 214 7.67 -17.33 9.74
C GLU A 214 9.08 -17.12 9.20
N ARG A 215 9.35 -17.70 8.01
CA ARG A 215 10.65 -17.52 7.33
C ARG A 215 10.92 -16.05 7.00
N LEU A 216 9.91 -15.30 6.51
CA LEU A 216 10.05 -13.87 6.27
C LEU A 216 10.28 -13.12 7.58
N CYS A 217 9.50 -13.41 8.61
CA CYS A 217 9.64 -12.78 9.92
C CYS A 217 11.02 -13.03 10.53
N GLY A 218 11.53 -14.27 10.47
CA GLY A 218 12.90 -14.62 10.89
C GLY A 218 13.98 -13.90 10.11
N LEU A 219 13.76 -13.68 8.78
CA LEU A 219 14.64 -12.85 7.96
C LEU A 219 14.66 -11.40 8.44
N LEU A 220 13.48 -10.78 8.58
CA LEU A 220 13.35 -9.38 8.97
C LEU A 220 13.93 -9.10 10.36
N ARG A 221 13.76 -10.04 11.30
CA ARG A 221 14.29 -9.96 12.66
C ARG A 221 15.80 -9.68 12.71
N ARG A 222 16.57 -10.14 11.73
CA ARG A 222 18.04 -9.96 11.67
C ARG A 222 18.47 -8.52 11.39
N TYR A 223 17.57 -7.70 10.86
CA TYR A 223 17.83 -6.32 10.44
C TYR A 223 17.15 -5.28 11.34
N ARG A 224 16.90 -5.64 12.61
CA ARG A 224 16.38 -4.68 13.59
C ARG A 224 17.43 -3.64 13.97
N PRO A 225 17.00 -2.38 14.25
CA PRO A 225 15.63 -1.87 14.32
C PRO A 225 14.99 -1.69 12.94
N LEU A 226 13.95 -2.48 12.65
CA LEU A 226 13.19 -2.45 11.42
C LEU A 226 11.70 -2.29 11.75
N TRP A 227 11.02 -1.38 11.05
CA TRP A 227 9.61 -1.08 11.24
C TRP A 227 8.82 -1.44 9.99
N LEU A 228 7.65 -2.04 10.15
CA LEU A 228 6.72 -2.25 9.03
C LEU A 228 5.63 -1.18 9.05
N LEU A 229 5.48 -0.47 7.93
CA LEU A 229 4.42 0.50 7.70
C LEU A 229 3.38 -0.15 6.79
N THR A 230 2.23 -0.51 7.36
CA THR A 230 1.13 -1.11 6.59
C THR A 230 0.03 -0.10 6.30
N GLN A 231 -1.01 -0.53 5.53
CA GLN A 231 -2.11 0.34 5.15
C GLN A 231 -3.44 -0.41 5.15
N PHE A 232 -4.11 -0.40 6.29
CA PHE A 232 -5.53 -0.69 6.43
C PHE A 232 -6.31 0.62 6.25
N ASN A 233 -7.36 0.59 5.46
CA ASN A 233 -8.24 1.75 5.24
C ASN A 233 -9.68 1.48 5.68
N HIS A 234 -10.05 0.22 5.93
CA HIS A 234 -11.43 -0.13 6.31
C HIS A 234 -11.43 -1.29 7.32
N PRO A 235 -12.33 -1.33 8.32
CA PRO A 235 -12.37 -2.38 9.34
C PRO A 235 -12.53 -3.79 8.76
N ARG A 236 -13.22 -3.95 7.63
CA ARG A 236 -13.35 -5.25 6.95
C ARG A 236 -12.06 -5.82 6.36
N GLU A 237 -10.99 -5.06 6.31
CA GLU A 237 -9.66 -5.54 5.95
C GLU A 237 -8.96 -6.25 7.11
N ILE A 238 -9.46 -6.07 8.33
CA ILE A 238 -8.95 -6.73 9.53
C ILE A 238 -9.60 -8.12 9.63
N THR A 239 -9.18 -9.02 8.77
CA THR A 239 -9.58 -10.43 8.78
C THR A 239 -8.70 -11.22 9.76
N ALA A 240 -9.08 -12.47 10.05
CA ALA A 240 -8.26 -13.35 10.87
C ALA A 240 -6.86 -13.58 10.27
N GLU A 241 -6.77 -13.72 8.94
CA GLU A 241 -5.50 -13.89 8.23
C GLU A 241 -4.62 -12.62 8.32
N ALA A 242 -5.23 -11.44 8.19
CA ALA A 242 -4.51 -10.17 8.31
C ALA A 242 -4.05 -9.92 9.76
N ALA A 243 -4.89 -10.23 10.74
CA ALA A 243 -4.53 -10.15 12.15
C ALA A 243 -3.36 -11.08 12.49
N GLY A 244 -3.43 -12.37 12.10
CA GLY A 244 -2.35 -13.33 12.32
C GLY A 244 -1.05 -12.95 11.56
N ALA A 245 -1.14 -12.26 10.41
CA ALA A 245 0.04 -11.72 9.75
C ALA A 245 0.71 -10.60 10.54
N CYS A 246 -0.08 -9.70 11.15
CA CYS A 246 0.45 -8.64 12.02
C CYS A 246 1.04 -9.25 13.33
N GLU A 247 0.37 -10.22 13.92
CA GLU A 247 0.84 -10.94 15.10
C GLU A 247 2.22 -11.56 14.87
N ARG A 248 2.42 -12.34 13.80
CA ARG A 248 3.74 -12.90 13.44
C ARG A 248 4.86 -11.86 13.31
N LEU A 249 4.54 -10.68 12.79
CA LEU A 249 5.51 -9.58 12.71
C LEU A 249 5.87 -9.05 14.10
N LEU A 250 4.86 -8.83 14.95
CA LEU A 250 5.05 -8.35 16.32
C LEU A 250 5.84 -9.35 17.18
N GLU A 251 5.53 -10.64 17.09
CA GLU A 251 6.28 -11.72 17.76
C GLU A 251 7.74 -11.79 17.28
N ALA A 252 8.00 -11.48 16.02
CA ALA A 252 9.36 -11.35 15.51
C ALA A 252 10.09 -10.06 15.98
N GLY A 253 9.42 -9.21 16.78
CA GLY A 253 9.95 -7.94 17.26
C GLY A 253 10.01 -6.87 16.16
N ILE A 254 9.10 -6.94 15.18
CA ILE A 254 8.94 -5.95 14.11
C ILE A 254 7.70 -5.11 14.42
N PRO A 255 7.85 -3.88 14.92
CA PRO A 255 6.72 -2.99 15.16
C PRO A 255 5.94 -2.71 13.88
N VAL A 256 4.60 -2.77 13.97
CA VAL A 256 3.69 -2.53 12.84
C VAL A 256 2.92 -1.24 13.05
N LEU A 257 3.08 -0.31 12.12
CA LEU A 257 2.39 0.99 12.13
C LEU A 257 1.44 1.08 10.94
N ASN A 258 0.24 1.62 11.16
CA ASN A 258 -0.73 1.81 10.09
C ASN A 258 -0.72 3.23 9.54
N GLN A 259 -0.72 3.36 8.22
CA GLN A 259 -0.78 4.61 7.47
C GLN A 259 -2.04 4.61 6.59
N SER A 260 -3.21 4.90 7.20
CA SER A 260 -4.47 5.04 6.45
C SER A 260 -4.45 6.27 5.54
N VAL A 261 -5.21 6.21 4.45
CA VAL A 261 -5.59 7.37 3.65
C VAL A 261 -7.08 7.65 3.89
N LEU A 262 -7.45 8.91 4.08
CA LEU A 262 -8.85 9.33 4.19
C LEU A 262 -9.46 9.32 2.79
N LEU A 263 -10.43 8.43 2.57
CA LEU A 263 -11.00 8.12 1.25
C LEU A 263 -12.52 8.22 1.29
N LYS A 264 -13.07 9.06 0.41
CA LYS A 264 -14.51 9.22 0.23
C LYS A 264 -15.19 7.90 -0.14
N GLY A 265 -16.23 7.55 0.61
CA GLY A 265 -17.00 6.30 0.43
C GLY A 265 -16.29 5.04 0.96
N VAL A 266 -15.12 5.19 1.63
CA VAL A 266 -14.39 4.06 2.23
C VAL A 266 -14.32 4.19 3.73
N ASN A 267 -13.84 5.32 4.24
CA ASN A 267 -13.59 5.53 5.67
C ASN A 267 -13.80 6.99 6.11
N ASP A 268 -14.53 7.76 5.34
CA ASP A 268 -14.81 9.19 5.58
C ASP A 268 -15.96 9.43 6.57
N ASP A 269 -16.57 8.38 7.11
CA ASP A 269 -17.54 8.49 8.17
C ASP A 269 -16.97 8.09 9.54
N TYR A 270 -17.52 8.70 10.60
CA TYR A 270 -17.04 8.53 11.97
C TYR A 270 -17.11 7.07 12.49
N ARG A 271 -18.18 6.34 12.18
CA ARG A 271 -18.37 4.97 12.69
C ARG A 271 -17.34 4.03 12.08
N THR A 272 -17.20 4.06 10.77
CA THR A 272 -16.23 3.25 10.04
C THR A 272 -14.80 3.55 10.46
N MET A 273 -14.43 4.84 10.59
CA MET A 273 -13.09 5.21 11.03
C MET A 273 -12.82 4.75 12.46
N ARG A 274 -13.75 4.94 13.39
CA ARG A 274 -13.60 4.47 14.78
C ARG A 274 -13.47 2.94 14.86
N GLU A 275 -14.27 2.21 14.11
CA GLU A 275 -14.18 0.74 14.04
C GLU A 275 -12.82 0.28 13.49
N LEU A 276 -12.31 0.95 12.47
CA LEU A 276 -10.97 0.70 11.94
C LEU A 276 -9.90 0.90 13.03
N LEU A 277 -9.94 2.04 13.71
CA LEU A 277 -8.95 2.39 14.73
C LEU A 277 -8.95 1.41 15.90
N TYR A 278 -10.12 1.06 16.41
CA TYR A 278 -10.27 0.04 17.47
C TYR A 278 -9.87 -1.36 16.98
N GLY A 279 -10.16 -1.69 15.73
CA GLY A 279 -9.74 -2.94 15.13
C GLY A 279 -8.21 -3.06 15.05
N LEU A 280 -7.53 -1.99 14.66
CA LEU A 280 -6.07 -1.92 14.61
C LEU A 280 -5.45 -2.06 16.00
N GLU A 281 -6.00 -1.39 17.01
CA GLU A 281 -5.56 -1.51 18.39
C GLU A 281 -5.65 -2.97 18.89
N ARG A 282 -6.79 -3.63 18.66
CA ARG A 282 -6.99 -5.04 19.06
C ARG A 282 -5.98 -6.01 18.48
N ILE A 283 -5.46 -5.73 17.28
CA ILE A 283 -4.42 -6.57 16.64
C ILE A 283 -3.00 -6.03 16.84
N GLY A 284 -2.79 -5.12 17.81
CA GLY A 284 -1.48 -4.58 18.15
C GLY A 284 -0.85 -3.65 17.09
N VAL A 285 -1.61 -3.20 16.11
CA VAL A 285 -1.13 -2.30 15.05
C VAL A 285 -1.40 -0.85 15.46
N LYS A 286 -0.34 -0.05 15.64
CA LYS A 286 -0.48 1.37 16.03
C LYS A 286 -0.97 2.21 14.86
N PRO A 287 -2.13 2.89 14.94
CA PRO A 287 -2.50 3.94 14.00
C PRO A 287 -1.45 5.06 14.06
N TYR A 288 -0.75 5.29 12.94
CA TYR A 288 0.38 6.23 12.90
C TYR A 288 0.01 7.51 12.15
N TYR A 289 -0.39 7.37 10.88
CA TYR A 289 -0.87 8.48 10.08
C TYR A 289 -2.25 8.19 9.50
N LEU A 290 -3.07 9.24 9.43
CA LEU A 290 -4.17 9.38 8.50
C LEU A 290 -3.73 10.41 7.46
N PHE A 291 -3.54 9.98 6.21
CA PHE A 291 -3.17 10.89 5.13
C PHE A 291 -4.41 11.51 4.48
N GLN A 292 -4.39 12.80 4.27
CA GLN A 292 -5.27 13.41 3.28
C GLN A 292 -4.99 12.78 1.90
N CYS A 293 -6.03 12.40 1.16
CA CYS A 293 -5.85 11.84 -0.18
C CYS A 293 -5.19 12.87 -1.09
N GLU A 294 -4.03 12.51 -1.64
CA GLU A 294 -3.21 13.40 -2.45
C GLU A 294 -3.85 13.72 -3.82
N GLU A 295 -3.44 14.85 -4.41
CA GLU A 295 -3.96 15.32 -5.69
C GLU A 295 -3.37 14.58 -6.89
N VAL A 296 -3.52 13.26 -6.91
CA VAL A 296 -3.07 12.40 -7.99
C VAL A 296 -4.10 12.34 -9.11
N ARG A 297 -3.66 12.36 -10.35
CA ARG A 297 -4.54 12.17 -11.51
C ARG A 297 -5.27 10.83 -11.41
N GLY A 298 -6.60 10.87 -11.55
CA GLY A 298 -7.47 9.70 -11.47
C GLY A 298 -7.85 9.27 -10.04
N THR A 299 -7.59 10.10 -9.00
CA THR A 299 -8.02 9.83 -7.63
C THR A 299 -9.01 10.85 -7.08
N ALA A 300 -9.46 11.82 -7.90
CA ALA A 300 -10.31 12.93 -7.47
C ALA A 300 -11.60 12.48 -6.77
N HIS A 301 -12.17 11.35 -7.18
CA HIS A 301 -13.38 10.78 -6.60
C HIS A 301 -13.20 10.19 -5.19
N PHE A 302 -11.95 10.03 -4.73
CA PHE A 302 -11.63 9.60 -3.36
C PHE A 302 -11.35 10.76 -2.41
N ARG A 303 -11.24 11.99 -2.91
CA ARG A 303 -10.89 13.12 -2.07
C ARG A 303 -12.03 13.49 -1.13
N VAL A 304 -11.68 13.67 0.11
CA VAL A 304 -12.52 14.25 1.17
C VAL A 304 -12.07 15.69 1.35
N ASP A 305 -12.99 16.60 1.61
CA ASP A 305 -12.62 17.97 1.97
C ASP A 305 -11.77 17.97 3.26
N VAL A 306 -10.76 18.84 3.31
CA VAL A 306 -9.82 18.91 4.45
C VAL A 306 -10.55 19.27 5.75
N HIS A 307 -11.53 20.16 5.69
CA HIS A 307 -12.31 20.55 6.86
C HIS A 307 -13.22 19.42 7.35
N ASP A 308 -13.75 18.57 6.44
CA ASP A 308 -14.48 17.35 6.83
C ASP A 308 -13.56 16.36 7.54
N GLY A 309 -12.34 16.19 7.05
CA GLY A 309 -11.31 15.39 7.70
C GLY A 309 -10.94 15.92 9.08
N MET A 310 -10.81 17.23 9.23
CA MET A 310 -10.54 17.89 10.52
C MET A 310 -11.71 17.70 11.50
N ARG A 311 -12.98 17.86 11.05
CA ARG A 311 -14.17 17.58 11.87
C ARG A 311 -14.25 16.12 12.32
N LEU A 312 -13.92 15.19 11.42
CA LEU A 312 -13.84 13.76 11.74
C LEU A 312 -12.81 13.52 12.84
N MET A 313 -11.61 14.07 12.71
CA MET A 313 -10.54 13.93 13.72
C MET A 313 -10.92 14.56 15.04
N GLU A 314 -11.52 15.76 15.05
CA GLU A 314 -11.99 16.41 16.27
C GLU A 314 -12.99 15.52 17.03
N LYS A 315 -13.95 14.92 16.33
CA LYS A 315 -14.91 13.99 16.93
C LYS A 315 -14.22 12.76 17.50
N LEU A 316 -13.23 12.19 16.79
CA LEU A 316 -12.45 11.05 17.26
C LEU A 316 -11.65 11.40 18.52
N TRP A 317 -11.03 12.59 18.59
CA TRP A 317 -10.30 13.07 19.77
C TRP A 317 -11.17 13.12 21.03
N LYS A 318 -12.44 13.52 20.89
CA LYS A 318 -13.39 13.62 21.99
C LYS A 318 -13.96 12.28 22.44
N THR A 319 -13.81 11.22 21.66
CA THR A 319 -14.61 9.99 21.84
C THR A 319 -13.82 8.68 21.79
N THR A 320 -12.49 8.74 21.54
CA THR A 320 -11.64 7.56 21.46
C THR A 320 -10.39 7.69 22.31
N SER A 321 -9.76 6.56 22.62
CA SER A 321 -8.48 6.56 23.36
C SER A 321 -7.36 7.18 22.54
N GLY A 322 -6.47 7.93 23.19
CA GLY A 322 -5.31 8.54 22.54
C GLY A 322 -4.37 7.52 21.84
N ILE A 323 -4.34 6.27 22.30
CA ILE A 323 -3.56 5.22 21.67
C ILE A 323 -4.10 4.85 20.28
N CYS A 324 -5.42 5.02 20.04
CA CYS A 324 -6.06 4.75 18.74
C CYS A 324 -5.88 5.90 17.74
N LEU A 325 -5.53 7.10 18.19
CA LEU A 325 -5.54 8.28 17.33
C LEU A 325 -4.31 8.35 16.42
N PRO A 326 -4.50 8.45 15.09
CA PRO A 326 -3.43 8.76 14.15
C PRO A 326 -3.15 10.26 14.09
N ARG A 327 -2.00 10.63 13.56
CA ARG A 327 -1.73 12.00 13.13
C ARG A 327 -2.37 12.25 11.77
N TYR A 328 -3.32 13.17 11.68
CA TYR A 328 -3.89 13.57 10.38
C TYR A 328 -2.95 14.56 9.71
N VAL A 329 -2.51 14.23 8.49
CA VAL A 329 -1.47 14.99 7.77
C VAL A 329 -1.74 15.06 6.28
N ALA A 330 -1.28 16.13 5.63
CA ALA A 330 -1.08 16.20 4.19
C ALA A 330 0.41 16.11 3.86
N ASP A 331 0.76 15.43 2.76
CA ASP A 331 2.07 15.50 2.13
C ASP A 331 1.92 16.38 0.88
N ARG A 332 2.65 17.51 0.81
CA ARG A 332 2.52 18.50 -0.26
C ARG A 332 3.87 18.76 -0.91
N PRO A 333 3.92 19.08 -2.22
CA PRO A 333 5.13 19.54 -2.88
C PRO A 333 5.65 20.83 -2.23
N GLY A 334 6.95 21.04 -2.29
CA GLY A 334 7.60 22.25 -1.74
C GLY A 334 7.63 22.37 -0.22
N THR A 335 6.98 21.45 0.53
CA THR A 335 7.04 21.44 1.99
C THR A 335 8.27 20.69 2.51
N LYS A 336 8.88 21.20 3.59
CA LYS A 336 10.01 20.51 4.26
C LYS A 336 9.59 19.30 5.09
N GLY A 337 8.32 18.87 4.99
CA GLY A 337 7.78 17.75 5.77
C GLY A 337 6.29 17.57 5.54
N LYS A 338 5.69 16.67 6.31
CA LYS A 338 4.23 16.51 6.37
C LYS A 338 3.60 17.67 7.11
N VAL A 339 2.53 18.22 6.55
CA VAL A 339 1.76 19.31 7.16
C VAL A 339 0.70 18.69 8.08
N PRO A 340 0.73 18.93 9.39
CA PRO A 340 -0.34 18.52 10.29
C PRO A 340 -1.65 19.23 9.95
N LEU A 341 -2.74 18.46 9.91
CA LEU A 341 -4.11 18.93 9.65
C LEU A 341 -5.02 18.73 10.88
N GLN A 342 -4.43 18.50 12.04
CA GLN A 342 -5.21 18.31 13.27
C GLN A 342 -5.81 19.65 13.71
N PRO A 343 -7.07 19.64 14.20
CA PRO A 343 -7.65 20.86 14.76
C PRO A 343 -6.84 21.27 15.98
N PHE A 344 -6.28 22.47 15.93
CA PHE A 344 -5.73 23.14 17.10
C PHE A 344 -6.87 23.94 17.71
N SER A 345 -7.44 23.47 18.82
CA SER A 345 -8.24 24.32 19.68
C SER A 345 -7.26 25.29 20.35
N LEU A 346 -7.24 26.53 19.92
CA LEU A 346 -6.72 27.60 20.77
C LEU A 346 -7.68 27.69 21.95
N LEU A 347 -7.22 27.30 23.14
CA LEU A 347 -7.90 27.52 24.39
C LEU A 347 -8.00 29.01 24.68
#